data_1b468753d4827bc22039ef083e735546
#
_entry.id   1b468753d4827bc22039ef083e735546
#
_cell.length_a   1.000
_cell.length_b   1.000
_cell.length_c   1.000
_cell.angle_alpha   90.00
_cell.angle_beta   90.00
_cell.angle_gamma   90.00
#
_symmetry.space_group_name_H-M   'P 1'
#
loop_
_entity.id
_entity.type
_entity.pdbx_description
1 polymer ?
#
loop_
_entity_poly.entity_id
_entity_poly.type
_entity_poly.pdbx_seq_one_letter_code
_entity_poly.pdbx_strand_id
1 'polypeptide(L)'
;MKKIGIMSDSHSGILSEEAQRLGIKVLPMPFYIGEKVYREGVDLSRDEFYDMLRKGVDVSTSQPSPTEVMDMWKEMLKEYEEIVYIPLSSALSGSCMTAEAMANEDEFAGKVFVVDNGRVATPMHRSVLDAVEMAKEGYSVVEIKKILEETREKMTIYIGLSTLKYLKKGGRVSSVTALAADVLNIKPVMHFSTGKLDIYQKCRGMKKSRKVMIDAMKHELETNFREEYAAGKVYLMAASSSTDEVTEEWVNQIKESFPGMEVMCDKLSFGLSCHIGPDGLGIGCTCKPV
;
A
#
# COMPACT_ATOMS: atom_id res chain seq x y z
N MET A 1 -22.55 5.11 -21.35
CA MET A 1 -21.47 5.52 -20.41
C MET A 1 -20.15 5.18 -21.05
N LYS A 2 -19.13 6.00 -20.86
CA LYS A 2 -17.77 5.70 -21.33
C LYS A 2 -17.23 4.47 -20.63
N LYS A 3 -16.48 3.65 -21.34
CA LYS A 3 -15.85 2.45 -20.75
C LYS A 3 -14.60 2.86 -19.99
N ILE A 4 -14.62 2.72 -18.66
CA ILE A 4 -13.55 3.12 -17.76
C ILE A 4 -12.64 1.94 -17.45
N GLY A 5 -11.33 2.10 -17.66
CA GLY A 5 -10.30 1.17 -17.23
C GLY A 5 -9.74 1.58 -15.86
N ILE A 6 -9.53 0.63 -14.96
CA ILE A 6 -8.89 0.88 -13.67
C ILE A 6 -7.46 0.32 -13.72
N MET A 7 -6.50 1.12 -13.29
CA MET A 7 -5.08 0.76 -13.23
C MET A 7 -4.51 1.09 -11.84
N SER A 8 -3.61 0.24 -11.36
CA SER A 8 -2.82 0.48 -10.17
C SER A 8 -1.39 -0.02 -10.38
N ASP A 9 -0.55 0.03 -9.37
CA ASP A 9 0.77 -0.60 -9.36
C ASP A 9 0.86 -1.72 -8.30
N SER A 10 1.94 -2.51 -8.36
CA SER A 10 2.10 -3.69 -7.50
C SER A 10 2.21 -3.36 -5.99
N HIS A 11 2.40 -2.10 -5.60
CA HIS A 11 2.36 -1.70 -4.19
C HIS A 11 0.95 -1.79 -3.57
N SER A 12 -0.09 -1.95 -4.39
CA SER A 12 -1.44 -2.29 -3.91
C SER A 12 -1.51 -3.68 -3.27
N GLY A 13 -0.60 -4.59 -3.61
CA GLY A 13 -0.64 -5.98 -3.18
C GLY A 13 -1.58 -6.87 -4.00
N ILE A 14 -2.28 -6.31 -4.99
CA ILE A 14 -3.19 -7.07 -5.88
C ILE A 14 -2.36 -7.99 -6.77
N LEU A 15 -2.65 -9.29 -6.68
CA LEU A 15 -1.98 -10.32 -7.48
C LEU A 15 -2.58 -10.42 -8.89
N SER A 16 -1.81 -10.99 -9.83
CA SER A 16 -2.21 -11.12 -11.24
C SER A 16 -3.55 -11.82 -11.45
N GLU A 17 -3.83 -12.87 -10.68
CA GLU A 17 -5.10 -13.60 -10.75
C GLU A 17 -6.28 -12.73 -10.33
N GLU A 18 -6.13 -11.98 -9.25
CA GLU A 18 -7.15 -11.06 -8.78
C GLU A 18 -7.34 -9.88 -9.74
N ALA A 19 -6.26 -9.30 -10.26
CA ALA A 19 -6.32 -8.25 -11.27
C ALA A 19 -7.11 -8.70 -12.52
N GLN A 20 -6.89 -9.93 -12.96
CA GLN A 20 -7.64 -10.54 -14.07
C GLN A 20 -9.14 -10.66 -13.76
N ARG A 21 -9.48 -11.17 -12.57
CA ARG A 21 -10.87 -11.32 -12.10
C ARG A 21 -11.58 -9.97 -11.99
N LEU A 22 -10.88 -8.94 -11.55
CA LEU A 22 -11.41 -7.59 -11.41
C LEU A 22 -11.50 -6.82 -12.75
N GLY A 23 -10.79 -7.27 -13.79
CA GLY A 23 -10.68 -6.60 -15.09
C GLY A 23 -9.84 -5.32 -15.02
N ILE A 24 -8.82 -5.30 -14.16
CA ILE A 24 -7.93 -4.16 -13.96
C ILE A 24 -6.52 -4.46 -14.47
N LYS A 25 -5.70 -3.40 -14.60
CA LYS A 25 -4.26 -3.55 -14.88
C LYS A 25 -3.44 -3.15 -13.66
N VAL A 26 -2.42 -3.96 -13.36
CA VAL A 26 -1.46 -3.70 -12.28
C VAL A 26 -0.07 -3.61 -12.90
N LEU A 27 0.56 -2.44 -12.76
CA LEU A 27 1.94 -2.21 -13.24
C LEU A 27 2.94 -2.90 -12.30
N PRO A 28 3.73 -3.86 -12.78
CA PRO A 28 4.79 -4.48 -11.98
C PRO A 28 5.89 -3.46 -11.67
N MET A 29 6.03 -3.10 -10.39
CA MET A 29 7.04 -2.11 -9.98
C MET A 29 8.44 -2.71 -9.95
N PRO A 30 9.46 -1.94 -10.37
CA PRO A 30 10.84 -2.39 -10.35
C PRO A 30 11.43 -2.35 -8.94
N PHE A 31 12.22 -3.38 -8.63
CA PHE A 31 13.09 -3.40 -7.45
C PHE A 31 14.44 -4.01 -7.82
N TYR A 32 15.45 -3.78 -6.99
CA TYR A 32 16.82 -4.20 -7.24
C TYR A 32 17.30 -5.16 -6.16
N ILE A 33 18.02 -6.18 -6.57
CA ILE A 33 18.85 -7.02 -5.70
C ILE A 33 20.30 -6.87 -6.17
N GLY A 34 21.12 -6.17 -5.40
CA GLY A 34 22.41 -5.67 -5.88
C GLY A 34 22.22 -4.72 -7.07
N GLU A 35 22.87 -5.03 -8.19
CA GLU A 35 22.77 -4.25 -9.43
C GLU A 35 21.69 -4.75 -10.40
N LYS A 36 21.08 -5.91 -10.11
CA LYS A 36 20.10 -6.52 -11.02
C LYS A 36 18.70 -6.00 -10.72
N VAL A 37 18.00 -5.61 -11.80
CA VAL A 37 16.58 -5.19 -11.77
C VAL A 37 15.68 -6.40 -11.85
N TYR A 38 14.61 -6.37 -11.07
CA TYR A 38 13.53 -7.36 -11.06
C TYR A 38 12.18 -6.67 -11.16
N ARG A 39 11.19 -7.39 -11.67
CA ARG A 39 9.77 -6.98 -11.70
C ARG A 39 8.96 -7.88 -10.81
N GLU A 40 8.19 -7.29 -9.92
CA GLU A 40 7.34 -8.02 -8.99
C GLU A 40 6.30 -8.87 -9.72
N GLY A 41 6.19 -10.15 -9.31
CA GLY A 41 5.26 -11.11 -9.92
C GLY A 41 5.67 -11.64 -11.29
N VAL A 42 6.88 -11.26 -11.79
CA VAL A 42 7.41 -11.67 -13.10
C VAL A 42 8.71 -12.46 -12.96
N ASP A 43 9.70 -11.87 -12.27
CA ASP A 43 11.09 -12.37 -12.31
C ASP A 43 11.47 -13.25 -11.12
N LEU A 44 10.69 -13.22 -10.03
CA LEU A 44 11.03 -13.88 -8.78
C LEU A 44 9.76 -14.33 -8.05
N SER A 45 9.80 -15.52 -7.49
CA SER A 45 8.75 -16.00 -6.61
C SER A 45 8.81 -15.28 -5.25
N ARG A 46 7.68 -15.29 -4.53
CA ARG A 46 7.59 -14.70 -3.19
C ARG A 46 8.56 -15.33 -2.21
N ASP A 47 8.64 -16.66 -2.19
CA ASP A 47 9.50 -17.39 -1.27
C ASP A 47 10.98 -17.09 -1.52
N GLU A 48 11.42 -17.10 -2.79
CA GLU A 48 12.78 -16.73 -3.15
C GLU A 48 13.13 -15.31 -2.71
N PHE A 49 12.24 -14.35 -2.95
CA PHE A 49 12.45 -12.96 -2.54
C PHE A 49 12.60 -12.83 -1.02
N TYR A 50 11.68 -13.39 -0.24
CA TYR A 50 11.73 -13.27 1.22
C TYR A 50 12.90 -14.05 1.82
N ASP A 51 13.31 -15.17 1.24
CA ASP A 51 14.51 -15.89 1.64
C ASP A 51 15.78 -15.05 1.41
N MET A 52 15.89 -14.38 0.27
CA MET A 52 16.98 -13.44 0.01
C MET A 52 16.96 -12.29 1.01
N LEU A 53 15.78 -11.71 1.26
CA LEU A 53 15.61 -10.61 2.20
C LEU A 53 16.04 -11.00 3.62
N ARG A 54 15.65 -12.20 4.12
CA ARG A 54 16.09 -12.73 5.43
C ARG A 54 17.61 -12.97 5.48
N LYS A 55 18.23 -13.37 4.37
CA LYS A 55 19.69 -13.50 4.24
C LYS A 55 20.39 -12.12 4.22
N GLY A 56 19.64 -11.03 4.18
CA GLY A 56 20.16 -9.67 4.28
C GLY A 56 20.79 -9.14 3.01
N VAL A 57 20.37 -9.66 1.85
CA VAL A 57 20.83 -9.15 0.54
C VAL A 57 20.56 -7.67 0.39
N ASP A 58 21.36 -7.03 -0.43
CA ASP A 58 21.21 -5.61 -0.72
C ASP A 58 20.03 -5.38 -1.66
N VAL A 59 19.03 -4.62 -1.21
CA VAL A 59 17.83 -4.31 -1.97
C VAL A 59 17.58 -2.81 -2.04
N SER A 60 16.98 -2.36 -3.14
CA SER A 60 16.54 -0.99 -3.33
C SER A 60 15.35 -0.95 -4.31
N THR A 61 14.75 0.23 -4.48
CA THR A 61 13.61 0.44 -5.37
C THR A 61 13.80 1.69 -6.22
N SER A 62 13.14 1.73 -7.36
CA SER A 62 12.97 2.95 -8.15
C SER A 62 11.50 3.09 -8.58
N GLN A 63 11.13 4.26 -9.08
CA GLN A 63 9.89 4.40 -9.83
C GLN A 63 9.98 3.64 -11.17
N PRO A 64 8.84 3.28 -11.79
CA PRO A 64 8.83 2.69 -13.13
C PRO A 64 9.35 3.72 -14.14
N SER A 65 9.83 3.26 -15.29
CA SER A 65 10.16 4.18 -16.36
C SER A 65 8.90 4.85 -16.92
N PRO A 66 8.94 6.14 -17.31
CA PRO A 66 7.83 6.80 -18.00
C PRO A 66 7.29 5.99 -19.16
N THR A 67 8.17 5.39 -19.96
CA THR A 67 7.78 4.55 -21.11
C THR A 67 6.91 3.36 -20.70
N GLU A 68 7.28 2.64 -19.63
CA GLU A 68 6.48 1.48 -19.14
C GLU A 68 5.06 1.91 -18.74
N VAL A 69 4.92 3.06 -18.10
CA VAL A 69 3.61 3.61 -17.70
C VAL A 69 2.79 4.00 -18.92
N MET A 70 3.38 4.78 -19.83
CA MET A 70 2.71 5.25 -21.05
C MET A 70 2.32 4.10 -21.97
N ASP A 71 3.17 3.08 -22.12
CA ASP A 71 2.86 1.92 -22.96
C ASP A 71 1.67 1.13 -22.40
N MET A 72 1.56 1.01 -21.07
CA MET A 72 0.39 0.39 -20.44
C MET A 72 -0.87 1.23 -20.66
N TRP A 73 -0.81 2.56 -20.56
CA TRP A 73 -1.95 3.43 -20.88
C TRP A 73 -2.37 3.31 -22.34
N LYS A 74 -1.42 3.30 -23.29
CA LYS A 74 -1.71 3.11 -24.72
C LYS A 74 -2.40 1.77 -25.00
N GLU A 75 -1.96 0.72 -24.32
CA GLU A 75 -2.60 -0.59 -24.46
C GLU A 75 -4.02 -0.57 -23.89
N MET A 76 -4.22 0.01 -22.72
CA MET A 76 -5.55 0.14 -22.10
C MET A 76 -6.49 1.01 -22.93
N LEU A 77 -6.02 2.11 -23.51
CA LEU A 77 -6.83 3.02 -24.35
C LEU A 77 -7.29 2.39 -25.69
N LYS A 78 -6.83 1.18 -26.05
CA LYS A 78 -7.42 0.41 -27.16
C LYS A 78 -8.78 -0.18 -26.78
N GLU A 79 -9.03 -0.41 -25.48
CA GLU A 79 -10.24 -1.07 -24.97
C GLU A 79 -11.14 -0.14 -24.14
N TYR A 80 -10.55 0.87 -23.52
CA TYR A 80 -11.21 1.82 -22.62
C TYR A 80 -11.15 3.24 -23.18
N GLU A 81 -12.17 4.05 -22.93
CA GLU A 81 -12.20 5.45 -23.35
C GLU A 81 -11.47 6.35 -22.36
N GLU A 82 -11.49 5.97 -21.08
CA GLU A 82 -10.86 6.71 -19.99
C GLU A 82 -10.22 5.72 -19.00
N ILE A 83 -9.16 6.17 -18.33
CA ILE A 83 -8.41 5.38 -17.34
C ILE A 83 -8.38 6.14 -16.02
N VAL A 84 -8.70 5.45 -14.92
CA VAL A 84 -8.37 5.86 -13.55
C VAL A 84 -7.10 5.11 -13.14
N TYR A 85 -6.01 5.83 -12.92
CA TYR A 85 -4.74 5.26 -12.44
C TYR A 85 -4.50 5.66 -10.99
N ILE A 86 -4.41 4.66 -10.11
CA ILE A 86 -4.19 4.81 -8.67
C ILE A 86 -2.77 4.29 -8.36
N PRO A 87 -1.73 5.14 -8.42
CA PRO A 87 -0.36 4.77 -8.07
C PRO A 87 -0.12 4.82 -6.55
N LEU A 88 1.05 4.33 -6.13
CA LEU A 88 1.56 4.53 -4.77
C LEU A 88 1.54 6.02 -4.39
N SER A 89 1.15 6.30 -3.14
CA SER A 89 1.13 7.65 -2.54
C SER A 89 2.32 8.51 -2.93
N SER A 90 2.05 9.76 -3.34
CA SER A 90 3.06 10.79 -3.65
C SER A 90 4.02 11.08 -2.48
N ALA A 91 3.59 10.81 -1.24
CA ALA A 91 4.42 10.95 -0.05
C ALA A 91 5.56 9.92 0.07
N LEU A 92 5.43 8.77 -0.60
CA LEU A 92 6.39 7.66 -0.54
C LEU A 92 7.20 7.51 -1.83
N SER A 93 6.68 7.98 -2.97
CA SER A 93 7.31 7.84 -4.28
C SER A 93 7.00 9.01 -5.21
N GLY A 94 7.98 9.41 -6.01
CA GLY A 94 7.77 10.38 -7.09
C GLY A 94 6.93 9.85 -8.27
N SER A 95 6.59 8.55 -8.29
CA SER A 95 5.87 7.92 -9.39
C SER A 95 4.50 8.55 -9.65
N CYS A 96 3.79 8.97 -8.61
CA CYS A 96 2.50 9.63 -8.74
C CYS A 96 2.63 10.99 -9.46
N MET A 97 3.53 11.86 -9.02
CA MET A 97 3.76 13.17 -9.64
C MET A 97 4.26 13.04 -11.09
N THR A 98 5.12 12.06 -11.36
CA THR A 98 5.57 11.76 -12.73
C THR A 98 4.40 11.33 -13.61
N ALA A 99 3.52 10.46 -13.10
CA ALA A 99 2.33 10.02 -13.82
C ALA A 99 1.34 11.18 -14.07
N GLU A 100 1.14 12.07 -13.09
CA GLU A 100 0.31 13.26 -13.26
C GLU A 100 0.84 14.20 -14.36
N ALA A 101 2.16 14.40 -14.41
CA ALA A 101 2.79 15.21 -15.45
C ALA A 101 2.55 14.59 -16.84
N MET A 102 2.77 13.29 -17.00
CA MET A 102 2.55 12.57 -18.25
C MET A 102 1.06 12.53 -18.67
N ALA A 103 0.14 12.41 -17.71
CA ALA A 103 -1.30 12.39 -18.01
C ALA A 103 -1.81 13.74 -18.55
N ASN A 104 -1.06 14.82 -18.37
CA ASN A 104 -1.35 16.15 -18.92
C ASN A 104 -0.75 16.39 -20.32
N GLU A 105 0.05 15.44 -20.86
CA GLU A 105 0.53 15.52 -22.24
C GLU A 105 -0.61 15.31 -23.22
N ASP A 106 -0.55 15.94 -24.41
CA ASP A 106 -1.62 15.97 -25.42
C ASP A 106 -2.18 14.55 -25.75
N GLU A 107 -1.34 13.53 -25.71
CA GLU A 107 -1.71 12.14 -26.01
C GLU A 107 -2.70 11.56 -24.99
N PHE A 108 -2.56 11.96 -23.71
CA PHE A 108 -3.29 11.38 -22.57
C PHE A 108 -4.27 12.34 -21.90
N ALA A 109 -4.15 13.64 -22.19
CA ALA A 109 -4.99 14.67 -21.59
C ALA A 109 -6.49 14.39 -21.81
N GLY A 110 -7.25 14.40 -20.71
CA GLY A 110 -8.68 14.09 -20.73
C GLY A 110 -9.03 12.61 -20.93
N LYS A 111 -8.03 11.72 -20.97
CA LYS A 111 -8.22 10.26 -21.08
C LYS A 111 -7.66 9.51 -19.88
N VAL A 112 -6.57 9.97 -19.27
CA VAL A 112 -5.94 9.34 -18.10
C VAL A 112 -6.08 10.26 -16.90
N PHE A 113 -6.62 9.73 -15.81
CA PHE A 113 -6.90 10.43 -14.56
C PHE A 113 -6.10 9.76 -13.44
N VAL A 114 -4.99 10.39 -13.07
CA VAL A 114 -4.14 9.92 -11.96
C VAL A 114 -4.76 10.35 -10.64
N VAL A 115 -4.83 9.43 -9.68
CA VAL A 115 -5.44 9.62 -8.36
C VAL A 115 -4.40 9.50 -7.27
N ASP A 116 -4.00 10.60 -6.64
CA ASP A 116 -3.17 10.57 -5.44
C ASP A 116 -4.05 10.41 -4.19
N ASN A 117 -4.46 9.20 -3.89
CA ASN A 117 -5.26 8.93 -2.70
C ASN A 117 -4.44 8.82 -1.40
N GLY A 118 -3.13 9.05 -1.46
CA GLY A 118 -2.24 9.05 -0.30
C GLY A 118 -2.04 7.68 0.37
N ARG A 119 -2.48 6.59 -0.25
CA ARG A 119 -2.52 5.25 0.37
C ARG A 119 -1.39 4.34 -0.15
N VAL A 120 -1.19 3.23 0.56
CA VAL A 120 -0.16 2.22 0.30
C VAL A 120 -0.64 0.86 0.81
N ALA A 121 -0.16 -0.24 0.26
CA ALA A 121 -0.48 -1.62 0.66
C ALA A 121 -2.00 -1.89 0.66
N THR A 122 -2.52 -2.63 1.64
CA THR A 122 -3.93 -3.02 1.73
C THR A 122 -4.92 -1.83 1.67
N PRO A 123 -4.66 -0.67 2.28
CA PRO A 123 -5.46 0.54 2.05
C PRO A 123 -5.51 0.99 0.58
N MET A 124 -4.39 0.89 -0.16
CA MET A 124 -4.36 1.20 -1.58
C MET A 124 -5.14 0.15 -2.39
N HIS A 125 -5.00 -1.13 -2.04
CA HIS A 125 -5.81 -2.21 -2.61
C HIS A 125 -7.31 -1.91 -2.45
N ARG A 126 -7.76 -1.54 -1.24
CA ARG A 126 -9.18 -1.19 -1.02
C ARG A 126 -9.63 -0.03 -1.90
N SER A 127 -8.79 0.99 -2.10
CA SER A 127 -9.13 2.10 -3.02
C SER A 127 -9.30 1.66 -4.46
N VAL A 128 -8.53 0.66 -4.91
CA VAL A 128 -8.71 0.08 -6.25
C VAL A 128 -10.05 -0.64 -6.34
N LEU A 129 -10.43 -1.42 -5.30
CA LEU A 129 -11.73 -2.06 -5.24
C LEU A 129 -12.88 -1.04 -5.21
N ASP A 130 -12.74 0.03 -4.43
CA ASP A 130 -13.70 1.14 -4.38
C ASP A 130 -13.87 1.79 -5.78
N ALA A 131 -12.77 2.02 -6.51
CA ALA A 131 -12.80 2.56 -7.87
C ALA A 131 -13.54 1.62 -8.85
N VAL A 132 -13.29 0.30 -8.74
CA VAL A 132 -13.98 -0.72 -9.55
C VAL A 132 -15.48 -0.74 -9.26
N GLU A 133 -15.86 -0.66 -7.98
CA GLU A 133 -17.25 -0.62 -7.54
C GLU A 133 -17.95 0.64 -8.07
N MET A 134 -17.36 1.82 -7.87
CA MET A 134 -17.91 3.08 -8.38
C MET A 134 -18.04 3.11 -9.91
N ALA A 135 -17.05 2.59 -10.64
CA ALA A 135 -17.13 2.50 -12.10
C ALA A 135 -18.28 1.60 -12.58
N LYS A 136 -18.55 0.48 -11.87
CA LYS A 136 -19.70 -0.40 -12.15
C LYS A 136 -21.04 0.25 -11.81
N GLU A 137 -21.08 1.10 -10.78
CA GLU A 137 -22.26 1.86 -10.37
C GLU A 137 -22.54 3.07 -11.29
N GLY A 138 -21.61 3.36 -12.21
CA GLY A 138 -21.78 4.39 -13.23
C GLY A 138 -21.24 5.76 -12.88
N TYR A 139 -20.39 5.88 -11.88
CA TYR A 139 -19.64 7.11 -11.60
C TYR A 139 -18.69 7.43 -12.75
N SER A 140 -18.56 8.70 -13.07
CA SER A 140 -17.55 9.18 -14.02
C SER A 140 -16.14 9.14 -13.43
N VAL A 141 -15.12 9.15 -14.28
CA VAL A 141 -13.71 9.19 -13.84
C VAL A 141 -13.41 10.40 -12.96
N VAL A 142 -14.05 11.54 -13.22
CA VAL A 142 -13.88 12.77 -12.43
C VAL A 142 -14.47 12.61 -11.03
N GLU A 143 -15.64 11.97 -10.91
CA GLU A 143 -16.26 11.68 -9.62
C GLU A 143 -15.44 10.67 -8.82
N ILE A 144 -14.99 9.57 -9.46
CA ILE A 144 -14.13 8.55 -8.84
C ILE A 144 -12.85 9.21 -8.31
N LYS A 145 -12.14 9.99 -9.14
CA LYS A 145 -10.93 10.71 -8.72
C LYS A 145 -11.21 11.60 -7.51
N LYS A 146 -12.23 12.45 -7.61
CA LYS A 146 -12.60 13.37 -6.54
C LYS A 146 -12.89 12.65 -5.22
N ILE A 147 -13.73 11.62 -5.25
CA ILE A 147 -14.12 10.86 -4.05
C ILE A 147 -12.92 10.19 -3.40
N LEU A 148 -12.03 9.56 -4.18
CA LEU A 148 -10.85 8.90 -3.65
C LEU A 148 -9.83 9.89 -3.07
N GLU A 149 -9.67 11.06 -3.66
CA GLU A 149 -8.77 12.10 -3.15
C GLU A 149 -9.34 12.80 -1.90
N GLU A 150 -10.64 13.04 -1.83
CA GLU A 150 -11.32 13.59 -0.64
C GLU A 150 -11.23 12.64 0.56
N THR A 151 -11.17 11.33 0.33
CA THR A 151 -11.00 10.33 1.39
C THR A 151 -9.53 10.02 1.74
N ARG A 152 -8.59 10.76 1.16
CA ARG A 152 -7.14 10.57 1.37
C ARG A 152 -6.75 10.54 2.84
N GLU A 153 -7.30 11.45 3.62
CA GLU A 153 -6.99 11.61 5.05
C GLU A 153 -7.75 10.64 5.97
N LYS A 154 -8.72 9.91 5.42
CA LYS A 154 -9.51 8.91 6.15
C LYS A 154 -8.82 7.55 6.14
N MET A 155 -7.53 7.53 6.57
CA MET A 155 -6.69 6.33 6.64
C MET A 155 -5.64 6.46 7.74
N THR A 156 -5.37 5.37 8.43
CA THR A 156 -4.24 5.25 9.36
C THR A 156 -3.65 3.84 9.31
N ILE A 157 -2.33 3.73 9.47
CA ILE A 157 -1.60 2.46 9.48
C ILE A 157 -0.58 2.47 10.60
N TYR A 158 -0.52 1.38 11.37
CA TYR A 158 0.55 1.08 12.32
C TYR A 158 1.33 -0.15 11.85
N ILE A 159 2.67 -0.06 11.88
CA ILE A 159 3.56 -1.10 11.33
C ILE A 159 4.61 -1.46 12.38
N GLY A 160 4.58 -2.71 12.86
CA GLY A 160 5.62 -3.28 13.71
C GLY A 160 6.75 -3.84 12.85
N LEU A 161 7.98 -3.35 13.05
CA LEU A 161 9.14 -3.75 12.28
C LEU A 161 10.02 -4.74 13.04
N SER A 162 10.52 -5.77 12.36
CA SER A 162 11.53 -6.68 12.92
C SER A 162 12.91 -6.00 13.01
N THR A 163 13.19 -5.04 12.13
CA THR A 163 14.44 -4.28 12.06
C THR A 163 14.22 -2.93 11.38
N LEU A 164 15.05 -1.95 11.73
CA LEU A 164 15.06 -0.63 11.06
C LEU A 164 16.06 -0.55 9.89
N LYS A 165 16.84 -1.61 9.65
CA LYS A 165 17.90 -1.63 8.64
C LYS A 165 17.40 -1.18 7.27
N TYR A 166 16.30 -1.78 6.81
CA TYR A 166 15.73 -1.54 5.48
C TYR A 166 15.13 -0.14 5.36
N LEU A 167 14.39 0.28 6.39
CA LEU A 167 13.75 1.58 6.41
C LEU A 167 14.76 2.75 6.44
N LYS A 168 15.85 2.59 7.19
CA LYS A 168 16.98 3.54 7.19
C LYS A 168 17.62 3.65 5.82
N LYS A 169 17.93 2.50 5.20
CA LYS A 169 18.54 2.46 3.88
C LYS A 169 17.62 3.08 2.82
N GLY A 170 16.32 2.79 2.90
CA GLY A 170 15.34 3.27 1.93
C GLY A 170 15.06 4.77 1.98
N GLY A 171 15.43 5.48 3.06
CA GLY A 171 15.30 6.94 3.16
C GLY A 171 13.85 7.49 3.19
N ARG A 172 12.84 6.67 3.47
CA ARG A 172 11.42 7.08 3.50
C ARG A 172 10.92 7.43 4.89
N VAL A 173 11.82 7.70 5.83
CA VAL A 173 11.49 8.12 7.20
C VAL A 173 12.31 9.34 7.57
N SER A 174 11.64 10.40 7.99
CA SER A 174 12.27 11.67 8.36
C SER A 174 13.00 11.63 9.72
N SER A 175 12.57 10.75 10.64
CA SER A 175 13.01 10.76 12.05
C SER A 175 13.91 9.58 12.47
N VAL A 176 14.35 8.72 11.53
CA VAL A 176 15.14 7.50 11.85
C VAL A 176 16.54 7.81 12.40
N THR A 177 17.07 9.01 12.15
CA THR A 177 18.36 9.44 12.71
C THR A 177 18.40 9.47 14.25
N ALA A 178 17.24 9.59 14.90
CA ALA A 178 17.11 9.58 16.36
C ALA A 178 17.09 8.18 17.00
N LEU A 179 17.08 7.12 16.19
CA LEU A 179 17.16 5.75 16.70
C LEU A 179 18.59 5.27 16.65
N ALA A 180 19.23 5.20 17.84
CA ALA A 180 20.49 4.47 17.97
C ALA A 180 20.29 3.04 17.45
N ALA A 181 21.06 2.67 16.43
CA ALA A 181 20.82 1.48 15.59
C ALA A 181 20.98 0.14 16.31
N ASP A 182 21.52 0.10 17.53
CA ASP A 182 22.13 -1.09 18.12
C ASP A 182 21.58 -1.50 19.49
N VAL A 183 20.39 -1.04 19.88
CA VAL A 183 19.77 -1.56 21.09
C VAL A 183 19.12 -2.91 20.77
N LEU A 184 19.69 -3.97 21.31
CA LEU A 184 19.22 -5.35 21.16
C LEU A 184 17.69 -5.46 21.42
N ASN A 185 17.01 -6.11 20.47
CA ASN A 185 15.58 -6.45 20.57
C ASN A 185 14.58 -5.27 20.55
N ILE A 186 14.97 -4.09 20.05
CA ILE A 186 14.01 -3.02 19.75
C ILE A 186 13.24 -3.36 18.45
N LYS A 187 11.92 -3.44 18.57
CA LYS A 187 10.96 -3.68 17.49
C LYS A 187 10.01 -2.47 17.42
N PRO A 188 10.36 -1.41 16.68
CA PRO A 188 9.58 -0.20 16.66
C PRO A 188 8.22 -0.40 15.99
N VAL A 189 7.22 0.31 16.48
CA VAL A 189 5.97 0.54 15.79
C VAL A 189 6.08 1.88 15.08
N MET A 190 5.88 1.86 13.76
CA MET A 190 5.78 3.06 12.93
C MET A 190 4.31 3.42 12.73
N HIS A 191 4.04 4.69 12.51
CA HIS A 191 2.71 5.21 12.16
C HIS A 191 2.78 5.90 10.80
N PHE A 192 1.87 5.55 9.91
CA PHE A 192 1.70 6.21 8.63
C PHE A 192 0.30 6.80 8.54
N SER A 193 0.24 8.11 8.42
CA SER A 193 -0.98 8.89 8.23
C SER A 193 -0.65 10.19 7.51
N THR A 194 -1.56 10.72 6.71
CA THR A 194 -1.43 12.02 6.02
C THR A 194 -0.09 12.20 5.28
N GLY A 195 0.43 11.10 4.71
CA GLY A 195 1.65 11.13 3.93
C GLY A 195 2.95 11.16 4.73
N LYS A 196 2.92 10.93 6.05
CA LYS A 196 4.10 10.84 6.91
C LYS A 196 4.25 9.48 7.52
N LEU A 197 5.48 8.97 7.50
CA LEU A 197 5.86 7.75 8.20
C LEU A 197 6.79 8.12 9.35
N ASP A 198 6.30 8.03 10.56
CA ASP A 198 7.02 8.40 11.78
C ASP A 198 7.07 7.25 12.80
N ILE A 199 7.96 7.39 13.79
CA ILE A 199 8.04 6.44 14.88
C ILE A 199 6.89 6.72 15.85
N TYR A 200 6.01 5.75 16.03
CA TYR A 200 4.96 5.83 17.05
C TYR A 200 5.47 5.40 18.42
N GLN A 201 6.09 4.22 18.51
CA GLN A 201 6.58 3.71 19.78
C GLN A 201 7.74 2.73 19.60
N LYS A 202 8.73 2.80 20.52
CA LYS A 202 9.81 1.80 20.63
C LYS A 202 9.35 0.67 21.53
N CYS A 203 9.31 -0.58 20.99
CA CYS A 203 8.88 -1.76 21.73
C CYS A 203 10.03 -2.73 21.91
N ARG A 204 9.99 -3.53 22.97
CA ARG A 204 10.89 -4.68 23.16
C ARG A 204 10.16 -5.95 22.73
N GLY A 205 10.58 -6.51 21.58
CA GLY A 205 10.02 -7.72 20.98
C GLY A 205 8.69 -7.52 20.26
N MET A 206 8.38 -8.39 19.29
CA MET A 206 7.19 -8.31 18.43
C MET A 206 5.87 -8.47 19.19
N LYS A 207 5.86 -9.27 20.28
CA LYS A 207 4.65 -9.43 21.12
C LYS A 207 4.18 -8.08 21.67
N LYS A 208 5.12 -7.23 22.15
CA LYS A 208 4.79 -5.88 22.62
C LYS A 208 4.37 -4.97 21.48
N SER A 209 5.03 -5.06 20.31
CA SER A 209 4.65 -4.27 19.12
C SER A 209 3.24 -4.60 18.65
N ARG A 210 2.87 -5.88 18.55
CA ARG A 210 1.51 -6.32 18.21
C ARG A 210 0.45 -5.73 19.16
N LYS A 211 0.70 -5.79 20.47
CA LYS A 211 -0.22 -5.19 21.46
C LYS A 211 -0.36 -3.68 21.27
N VAL A 212 0.75 -2.97 21.10
CA VAL A 212 0.75 -1.52 20.88
C VAL A 212 -0.02 -1.13 19.63
N MET A 213 0.14 -1.86 18.52
CA MET A 213 -0.59 -1.62 17.28
C MET A 213 -2.11 -1.82 17.46
N ILE A 214 -2.53 -2.86 18.19
CA ILE A 214 -3.94 -3.12 18.47
C ILE A 214 -4.52 -2.01 19.37
N ASP A 215 -3.82 -1.66 20.44
CA ASP A 215 -4.26 -0.60 21.37
C ASP A 215 -4.38 0.75 20.63
N ALA A 216 -3.42 1.07 19.75
CA ALA A 216 -3.46 2.27 18.94
C ALA A 216 -4.64 2.27 17.95
N MET A 217 -4.90 1.14 17.27
CA MET A 217 -6.03 1.04 16.36
C MET A 217 -7.39 1.15 17.07
N LYS A 218 -7.52 0.59 18.29
CA LYS A 218 -8.73 0.79 19.10
C LYS A 218 -8.94 2.28 19.41
N HIS A 219 -7.89 2.97 19.81
CA HIS A 219 -7.94 4.40 20.08
C HIS A 219 -8.35 5.20 18.84
N GLU A 220 -7.81 4.88 17.67
CA GLU A 220 -8.20 5.52 16.40
C GLU A 220 -9.70 5.37 16.11
N LEU A 221 -10.22 4.15 16.25
CA LEU A 221 -11.65 3.87 16.00
C LEU A 221 -12.57 4.56 17.00
N GLU A 222 -12.11 4.80 18.22
CA GLU A 222 -12.88 5.48 19.28
C GLU A 222 -12.76 7.01 19.21
N THR A 223 -11.80 7.55 18.45
CA THR A 223 -11.50 9.00 18.37
C THR A 223 -11.62 9.53 16.94
N ASN A 224 -10.57 9.37 16.14
CA ASN A 224 -10.46 9.97 14.80
C ASN A 224 -11.43 9.39 13.77
N PHE A 225 -11.86 8.12 13.95
CA PHE A 225 -12.78 7.41 13.08
C PHE A 225 -14.11 7.06 13.76
N ARG A 226 -14.43 7.72 14.87
CA ARG A 226 -15.56 7.39 15.73
C ARG A 226 -16.90 7.38 15.00
N GLU A 227 -17.14 8.38 14.17
CA GLU A 227 -18.41 8.53 13.46
C GLU A 227 -18.55 7.44 12.38
N GLU A 228 -17.53 7.23 11.59
CA GLU A 228 -17.49 6.21 10.55
C GLU A 228 -17.55 4.80 11.15
N TYR A 229 -16.88 4.59 12.28
CA TYR A 229 -16.90 3.32 12.99
C TYR A 229 -18.30 3.01 13.53
N ALA A 230 -18.97 3.95 14.17
CA ALA A 230 -20.34 3.80 14.66
C ALA A 230 -21.33 3.58 13.52
N ALA A 231 -21.06 4.14 12.33
CA ALA A 231 -21.89 3.95 11.14
C ALA A 231 -21.58 2.65 10.36
N GLY A 232 -20.60 1.83 10.81
CA GLY A 232 -20.17 0.61 10.10
C GLY A 232 -19.48 0.91 8.77
N LYS A 233 -18.90 2.10 8.62
CA LYS A 233 -18.22 2.59 7.41
C LYS A 233 -16.71 2.50 7.47
N VAL A 234 -16.13 1.67 8.32
CA VAL A 234 -14.69 1.45 8.42
C VAL A 234 -14.32 0.08 7.90
N TYR A 235 -13.28 0.02 7.05
CA TYR A 235 -12.59 -1.20 6.69
C TYR A 235 -11.39 -1.40 7.60
N LEU A 236 -11.30 -2.55 8.25
CA LEU A 236 -10.14 -2.95 9.05
C LEU A 236 -9.22 -3.83 8.22
N MET A 237 -7.92 -3.58 8.29
CA MET A 237 -6.95 -4.17 7.38
C MET A 237 -5.68 -4.63 8.09
N ALA A 238 -5.05 -5.64 7.51
CA ALA A 238 -3.74 -6.11 7.90
C ALA A 238 -2.83 -6.20 6.68
N ALA A 239 -1.52 -6.13 6.92
CA ALA A 239 -0.52 -6.42 5.92
C ALA A 239 0.68 -7.13 6.56
N SER A 240 1.39 -7.97 5.81
CA SER A 240 2.49 -8.76 6.34
C SER A 240 3.61 -8.99 5.34
N SER A 241 4.87 -8.90 5.80
CA SER A 241 6.07 -9.39 5.11
C SER A 241 6.65 -10.65 5.78
N SER A 242 5.85 -11.35 6.59
CA SER A 242 6.24 -12.56 7.31
C SER A 242 5.75 -13.84 6.63
N THR A 243 5.97 -14.99 7.27
CA THR A 243 5.45 -16.30 6.82
C THR A 243 3.93 -16.34 6.90
N ASP A 244 3.32 -17.34 6.27
CA ASP A 244 1.86 -17.48 6.27
C ASP A 244 1.34 -17.77 7.69
N GLU A 245 2.03 -18.60 8.45
CA GLU A 245 1.67 -18.93 9.84
C GLU A 245 1.65 -17.68 10.72
N VAL A 246 2.70 -16.86 10.66
CA VAL A 246 2.79 -15.61 11.44
C VAL A 246 1.75 -14.59 10.99
N THR A 247 1.46 -14.57 9.70
CA THR A 247 0.41 -13.70 9.13
C THR A 247 -0.97 -14.12 9.64
N GLU A 248 -1.26 -15.42 9.61
CA GLU A 248 -2.54 -15.96 10.09
C GLU A 248 -2.72 -15.71 11.59
N GLU A 249 -1.69 -15.96 12.41
CA GLU A 249 -1.70 -15.61 13.84
C GLU A 249 -2.02 -14.13 14.06
N TRP A 250 -1.40 -13.25 13.25
CA TRP A 250 -1.62 -11.81 13.36
C TRP A 250 -3.06 -11.41 13.00
N VAL A 251 -3.58 -11.95 11.91
CA VAL A 251 -4.98 -11.71 11.48
C VAL A 251 -5.96 -12.23 12.54
N ASN A 252 -5.72 -13.40 13.11
CA ASN A 252 -6.57 -13.97 14.16
C ASN A 252 -6.54 -13.10 15.42
N GLN A 253 -5.37 -12.59 15.83
CA GLN A 253 -5.25 -11.66 16.95
C GLN A 253 -6.00 -10.33 16.71
N ILE A 254 -6.01 -9.83 15.47
CA ILE A 254 -6.82 -8.66 15.10
C ILE A 254 -8.30 -9.00 15.20
N LYS A 255 -8.77 -10.10 14.62
CA LYS A 255 -10.19 -10.51 14.67
C LYS A 255 -10.70 -10.67 16.10
N GLU A 256 -9.91 -11.27 16.97
CA GLU A 256 -10.21 -11.39 18.41
C GLU A 256 -10.32 -10.02 19.10
N SER A 257 -9.51 -9.06 18.68
CA SER A 257 -9.45 -7.72 19.27
C SER A 257 -10.55 -6.78 18.77
N PHE A 258 -11.12 -7.07 17.60
CA PHE A 258 -12.15 -6.28 16.92
C PHE A 258 -13.33 -7.18 16.49
N PRO A 259 -14.10 -7.75 17.45
CA PRO A 259 -15.18 -8.67 17.13
C PRO A 259 -16.23 -8.01 16.24
N GLY A 260 -16.69 -8.76 15.23
CA GLY A 260 -17.71 -8.28 14.27
C GLY A 260 -17.14 -7.48 13.09
N MET A 261 -15.84 -7.17 13.06
CA MET A 261 -15.20 -6.56 11.89
C MET A 261 -14.54 -7.62 11.01
N GLU A 262 -14.74 -7.51 9.70
CA GLU A 262 -13.98 -8.25 8.72
C GLU A 262 -12.58 -7.64 8.60
N VAL A 263 -11.55 -8.50 8.43
CA VAL A 263 -10.16 -8.08 8.29
C VAL A 263 -9.67 -8.48 6.91
N MET A 264 -9.46 -7.48 6.06
CA MET A 264 -8.78 -7.66 4.78
C MET A 264 -7.28 -7.75 5.02
N CYS A 265 -6.60 -8.73 4.44
CA CYS A 265 -5.16 -8.92 4.64
C CYS A 265 -4.43 -9.22 3.35
N ASP A 266 -3.36 -8.47 3.09
CA ASP A 266 -2.45 -8.68 1.98
C ASP A 266 -1.03 -9.01 2.46
N LYS A 267 -0.30 -9.76 1.64
CA LYS A 267 1.16 -9.79 1.72
C LYS A 267 1.72 -8.48 1.15
N LEU A 268 2.70 -7.90 1.84
CA LEU A 268 3.37 -6.72 1.31
C LEU A 268 4.04 -7.02 -0.04
N SER A 269 3.95 -6.06 -0.95
CA SER A 269 4.66 -6.09 -2.21
C SER A 269 6.18 -6.16 -1.99
N PHE A 270 6.93 -6.66 -2.98
CA PHE A 270 8.40 -6.72 -2.88
C PHE A 270 9.02 -5.33 -2.77
N GLY A 271 8.49 -4.37 -3.53
CA GLY A 271 8.91 -2.97 -3.44
C GLY A 271 8.75 -2.42 -2.02
N LEU A 272 7.61 -2.62 -1.38
CA LEU A 272 7.39 -2.19 0.02
C LEU A 272 8.29 -2.97 0.99
N SER A 273 8.47 -4.27 0.77
CA SER A 273 9.30 -5.11 1.62
C SER A 273 10.78 -4.77 1.55
N CYS A 274 11.27 -4.15 0.45
CA CYS A 274 12.60 -3.56 0.37
C CYS A 274 12.82 -2.43 1.40
N HIS A 275 11.75 -1.79 1.86
CA HIS A 275 11.81 -0.73 2.89
C HIS A 275 11.41 -1.22 4.28
N ILE A 276 10.43 -2.10 4.37
CA ILE A 276 9.92 -2.64 5.65
C ILE A 276 10.84 -3.75 6.19
N GLY A 277 11.47 -4.50 5.29
CA GLY A 277 12.23 -5.70 5.63
C GLY A 277 11.34 -6.93 5.84
N PRO A 278 11.94 -8.08 6.19
CA PRO A 278 11.21 -9.30 6.52
C PRO A 278 10.52 -9.18 7.88
N ASP A 279 9.48 -9.99 8.10
CA ASP A 279 8.76 -10.15 9.36
C ASP A 279 8.12 -8.86 9.90
N GLY A 280 7.80 -7.93 9.03
CA GLY A 280 6.97 -6.77 9.34
C GLY A 280 5.50 -7.15 9.39
N LEU A 281 4.76 -6.55 10.33
CA LEU A 281 3.32 -6.73 10.50
C LEU A 281 2.64 -5.37 10.56
N GLY A 282 1.54 -5.21 9.85
CA GLY A 282 0.77 -3.98 9.85
C GLY A 282 -0.69 -4.19 10.22
N ILE A 283 -1.28 -3.18 10.83
CA ILE A 283 -2.72 -2.99 10.98
C ILE A 283 -3.09 -1.60 10.51
N GLY A 284 -4.19 -1.47 9.81
CA GLY A 284 -4.68 -0.18 9.33
C GLY A 284 -6.18 -0.14 9.22
N CYS A 285 -6.71 1.05 9.02
CA CYS A 285 -8.10 1.23 8.63
C CYS A 285 -8.24 2.32 7.57
N THR A 286 -9.33 2.21 6.80
CA THR A 286 -9.81 3.28 5.92
C THR A 286 -11.33 3.39 6.05
N CYS A 287 -11.89 4.53 5.64
CA CYS A 287 -13.33 4.68 5.56
C CYS A 287 -13.85 4.33 4.16
N LYS A 288 -15.09 3.83 4.11
CA LYS A 288 -15.83 3.69 2.86
C LYS A 288 -15.98 5.07 2.23
N PRO A 289 -15.73 5.22 0.93
CA PRO A 289 -15.74 6.53 0.29
C PRO A 289 -17.14 7.12 0.14
N VAL A 290 -18.18 6.30 0.07
CA VAL A 290 -19.60 6.67 -0.09
C VAL A 290 -20.54 5.76 0.72
#